data_c84a747e289d7c7b56e46e13192eb467
#
_entry.id   c84a747e289d7c7b56e46e13192eb467
#
_cell.length_a   1.000
_cell.length_b   1.000
_cell.length_c   1.000
_cell.angle_alpha   90.00
_cell.angle_beta   90.00
_cell.angle_gamma   90.00
#
_symmetry.space_group_name_H-M   'P 1'
#
loop_
_entity.id
_entity.type
_entity.pdbx_description
1 polymer ?
#
loop_
_entity_poly.entity_id
_entity_poly.type
_entity_poly.pdbx_seq_one_letter_code
_entity_poly.pdbx_strand_id
1 'polypeptide(L)'
;MKVVQLGPYPPPHGGVQSNLVAIREYLRRNGHACDAVNLTRFRRESQDGVYYPESASALMRLLWRLPADILHLHFGGDLTPRLLGLALFCTAIPGRKTVLTFHSGGYPSSPAGQTAAPGTLRGFVLRRLNGVIAVNAEIAALFGKFGVPAERIRTILPFTVPQPDKTLALPERLSSFLAKHRPVLLTVGLLEPEYDLAMQIGAMARILEEFPQAGLIIVGAGSLEESLRRQIASTPYAERILLYGDMPHAVTLRALLECDILLRTTLYDGDSVSVREALYLGTPVIATDNGMRPPGVHLIPASDPARLCDAVASLLRAGGARTAPAGDGQENVRAVAQFYGELLGAATRSERSRRQA
;
A
#
# COMPACT_ATOMS: atom_id res chain seq x y z
N MET A 1 -22.81 11.04 -0.10
CA MET A 1 -22.65 10.23 1.12
C MET A 1 -21.67 10.88 2.07
N LYS A 2 -21.82 10.58 3.37
CA LYS A 2 -20.91 11.04 4.44
C LYS A 2 -20.17 9.83 5.01
N VAL A 3 -18.84 9.85 4.95
CA VAL A 3 -17.98 8.76 5.42
C VAL A 3 -17.08 9.25 6.54
N VAL A 4 -16.94 8.45 7.59
CA VAL A 4 -15.94 8.67 8.64
C VAL A 4 -14.99 7.48 8.61
N GLN A 5 -13.73 7.71 8.31
CA GLN A 5 -12.68 6.70 8.34
C GLN A 5 -11.97 6.70 9.68
N LEU A 6 -11.75 5.51 10.24
CA LEU A 6 -11.10 5.31 11.53
C LEU A 6 -9.85 4.44 11.34
N GLY A 7 -8.69 5.00 11.57
CA GLY A 7 -7.43 4.27 11.38
C GLY A 7 -6.22 5.10 11.70
N PRO A 8 -5.01 4.60 11.40
CA PRO A 8 -3.81 5.40 11.50
C PRO A 8 -3.84 6.49 10.42
N TYR A 9 -3.65 7.75 10.82
CA TYR A 9 -3.55 8.90 9.91
C TYR A 9 -2.10 9.45 9.93
N PRO A 10 -1.53 9.81 8.76
CA PRO A 10 -0.14 10.28 8.70
C PRO A 10 0.08 11.58 9.52
N PRO A 11 1.33 11.86 9.98
CA PRO A 11 2.49 10.97 10.02
C PRO A 11 2.40 9.93 11.15
N PRO A 12 3.24 8.85 11.13
CA PRO A 12 4.15 8.46 10.06
C PRO A 12 3.41 7.95 8.82
N HIS A 13 4.11 7.90 7.67
CA HIS A 13 3.57 7.33 6.44
C HIS A 13 3.73 5.80 6.44
N GLY A 14 2.72 5.10 5.92
CA GLY A 14 2.71 3.64 5.78
C GLY A 14 1.54 3.20 4.89
N GLY A 15 1.49 1.93 4.50
CA GLY A 15 0.49 1.43 3.56
C GLY A 15 -0.97 1.66 3.98
N VAL A 16 -1.28 1.46 5.27
CA VAL A 16 -2.64 1.69 5.81
C VAL A 16 -3.00 3.16 5.76
N GLN A 17 -2.06 4.05 6.17
CA GLN A 17 -2.23 5.50 6.16
C GLN A 17 -2.45 6.01 4.73
N SER A 18 -1.63 5.56 3.78
CA SER A 18 -1.73 5.94 2.37
C SER A 18 -3.06 5.52 1.77
N ASN A 19 -3.54 4.31 2.07
CA ASN A 19 -4.84 3.83 1.62
C ASN A 19 -6.00 4.67 2.19
N LEU A 20 -5.97 4.97 3.50
CA LEU A 20 -6.98 5.80 4.16
C LEU A 20 -7.03 7.20 3.53
N VAL A 21 -5.86 7.84 3.32
CA VAL A 21 -5.78 9.17 2.70
C VAL A 21 -6.27 9.13 1.26
N ALA A 22 -5.89 8.13 0.47
CA ALA A 22 -6.30 7.98 -0.92
C ALA A 22 -7.83 7.86 -1.06
N ILE A 23 -8.47 7.04 -0.21
CA ILE A 23 -9.94 6.92 -0.18
C ILE A 23 -10.58 8.28 0.19
N ARG A 24 -10.04 8.97 1.20
CA ARG A 24 -10.55 10.28 1.64
C ARG A 24 -10.49 11.31 0.52
N GLU A 25 -9.35 11.43 -0.14
CA GLU A 25 -9.16 12.37 -1.23
C GLU A 25 -10.03 12.05 -2.44
N TYR A 26 -10.15 10.77 -2.80
CA TYR A 26 -11.02 10.34 -3.88
C TYR A 26 -12.49 10.72 -3.60
N LEU A 27 -13.00 10.41 -2.41
CA LEU A 27 -14.36 10.73 -2.02
C LEU A 27 -14.63 12.23 -2.04
N ARG A 28 -13.70 13.04 -1.50
CA ARG A 28 -13.84 14.51 -1.46
C ARG A 28 -13.82 15.12 -2.86
N ARG A 29 -12.91 14.65 -3.74
CA ARG A 29 -12.88 15.09 -5.15
C ARG A 29 -14.15 14.76 -5.92
N ASN A 30 -14.85 13.69 -5.52
CA ASN A 30 -16.11 13.28 -6.14
C ASN A 30 -17.36 13.81 -5.40
N GLY A 31 -17.22 14.90 -4.62
CA GLY A 31 -18.34 15.59 -3.97
C GLY A 31 -18.94 14.90 -2.76
N HIS A 32 -18.20 13.97 -2.12
CA HIS A 32 -18.63 13.29 -0.91
C HIS A 32 -17.94 13.88 0.32
N ALA A 33 -18.64 13.95 1.45
CA ALA A 33 -18.01 14.31 2.72
C ALA A 33 -17.23 13.10 3.26
N CYS A 34 -15.95 13.31 3.58
CA CYS A 34 -15.12 12.27 4.18
C CYS A 34 -14.21 12.85 5.25
N ASP A 35 -14.46 12.45 6.49
CA ASP A 35 -13.66 12.78 7.66
C ASP A 35 -12.78 11.60 8.08
N ALA A 36 -11.75 11.87 8.86
CA ALA A 36 -10.85 10.85 9.40
C ALA A 36 -10.68 10.98 10.91
N VAL A 37 -10.63 9.86 11.61
CA VAL A 37 -10.36 9.79 13.04
C VAL A 37 -9.09 8.97 13.25
N ASN A 38 -8.04 9.63 13.73
CA ASN A 38 -6.78 8.97 14.01
C ASN A 38 -6.86 8.10 15.26
N LEU A 39 -6.55 6.82 15.13
CA LEU A 39 -6.54 5.84 16.21
C LEU A 39 -5.15 5.60 16.82
N THR A 40 -4.10 6.24 16.31
CA THR A 40 -2.74 6.10 16.85
C THR A 40 -2.54 6.96 18.10
N ARG A 41 -1.39 6.80 18.73
CA ARG A 41 -0.99 7.66 19.89
C ARG A 41 -0.53 9.05 19.47
N PHE A 42 -0.27 9.25 18.19
CA PHE A 42 0.11 10.55 17.65
C PHE A 42 -1.07 11.52 17.73
N ARG A 43 -0.81 12.73 18.26
CA ARG A 43 -1.83 13.74 18.48
C ARG A 43 -1.46 15.04 17.77
N ARG A 44 -2.47 15.66 17.19
CA ARG A 44 -2.42 17.02 16.61
C ARG A 44 -3.74 17.72 16.90
N GLU A 45 -3.79 19.01 16.66
CA GLU A 45 -5.06 19.73 16.61
C GLU A 45 -5.92 19.18 15.47
N SER A 46 -7.23 19.07 15.71
CA SER A 46 -8.18 18.62 14.71
C SER A 46 -8.31 19.69 13.62
N GLN A 47 -8.01 19.32 12.40
CA GLN A 47 -8.01 20.23 11.27
C GLN A 47 -8.55 19.54 10.01
N ASP A 48 -9.28 20.26 9.19
CA ASP A 48 -9.78 19.80 7.88
C ASP A 48 -10.55 18.45 7.95
N GLY A 49 -11.38 18.24 9.00
CA GLY A 49 -12.11 16.98 9.17
C GLY A 49 -11.22 15.78 9.58
N VAL A 50 -10.04 16.04 10.13
CA VAL A 50 -9.19 15.02 10.77
C VAL A 50 -9.20 15.23 12.28
N TYR A 51 -9.61 14.22 13.03
CA TYR A 51 -9.81 14.27 14.47
C TYR A 51 -8.83 13.38 15.22
N TYR A 52 -8.39 13.84 16.39
CA TYR A 52 -7.41 13.16 17.25
C TYR A 52 -7.96 12.99 18.67
N PRO A 53 -8.92 12.06 18.91
CA PRO A 53 -9.54 11.90 20.23
C PRO A 53 -8.52 11.42 21.27
N GLU A 54 -8.51 12.04 22.44
CA GLU A 54 -7.53 11.80 23.51
C GLU A 54 -7.84 10.55 24.34
N SER A 55 -9.10 10.11 24.36
CA SER A 55 -9.54 8.95 25.14
C SER A 55 -10.59 8.12 24.40
N ALA A 56 -10.83 6.89 24.86
CA ALA A 56 -11.88 6.04 24.33
C ALA A 56 -13.28 6.68 24.46
N SER A 57 -13.54 7.37 25.58
CA SER A 57 -14.82 8.07 25.79
C SER A 57 -14.97 9.29 24.88
N ALA A 58 -13.88 10.02 24.60
CA ALA A 58 -13.87 11.11 23.63
C ALA A 58 -14.11 10.58 22.22
N LEU A 59 -13.48 9.46 21.85
CA LEU A 59 -13.71 8.78 20.58
C LEU A 59 -15.17 8.36 20.41
N MET A 60 -15.75 7.68 21.39
CA MET A 60 -17.14 7.22 21.32
C MET A 60 -18.12 8.40 21.22
N ARG A 61 -17.91 9.48 21.98
CA ARG A 61 -18.71 10.72 21.90
C ARG A 61 -18.59 11.38 20.52
N LEU A 62 -17.38 11.45 19.99
CA LEU A 62 -17.12 12.00 18.66
C LEU A 62 -17.86 11.21 17.60
N LEU A 63 -17.72 9.89 17.58
CA LEU A 63 -18.38 9.01 16.61
C LEU A 63 -19.91 9.08 16.70
N TRP A 64 -20.46 9.27 17.90
CA TRP A 64 -21.90 9.45 18.07
C TRP A 64 -22.40 10.75 17.44
N ARG A 65 -21.62 11.83 17.55
CA ARG A 65 -21.98 13.18 17.10
C ARG A 65 -21.70 13.43 15.62
N LEU A 66 -20.62 12.86 15.07
CA LEU A 66 -20.26 13.07 13.67
C LEU A 66 -21.34 12.48 12.75
N PRO A 67 -21.88 13.25 11.81
CA PRO A 67 -22.81 12.72 10.83
C PRO A 67 -22.07 11.78 9.86
N ALA A 68 -22.54 10.54 9.77
CA ALA A 68 -21.97 9.54 8.87
C ALA A 68 -23.02 8.56 8.37
N ASP A 69 -22.96 8.23 7.09
CA ASP A 69 -23.67 7.12 6.48
C ASP A 69 -22.85 5.83 6.61
N ILE A 70 -21.50 5.97 6.52
CA ILE A 70 -20.53 4.88 6.62
C ILE A 70 -19.50 5.21 7.71
N LEU A 71 -19.24 4.23 8.58
CA LEU A 71 -18.06 4.18 9.46
C LEU A 71 -17.09 3.14 8.90
N HIS A 72 -15.94 3.56 8.44
CA HIS A 72 -14.96 2.69 7.83
C HIS A 72 -13.72 2.51 8.71
N LEU A 73 -13.54 1.33 9.25
CA LEU A 73 -12.41 0.94 10.09
C LEU A 73 -11.24 0.45 9.24
N HIS A 74 -10.02 0.90 9.52
CA HIS A 74 -8.80 0.41 8.91
C HIS A 74 -7.92 -0.24 9.97
N PHE A 75 -7.83 -1.56 9.96
CA PHE A 75 -7.02 -2.31 10.92
C PHE A 75 -5.80 -2.93 10.23
N GLY A 76 -4.61 -2.60 10.76
CA GLY A 76 -3.36 -3.26 10.46
C GLY A 76 -2.84 -3.96 11.73
N GLY A 77 -2.28 -5.15 11.61
CA GLY A 77 -1.83 -5.95 12.76
C GLY A 77 -2.93 -6.83 13.34
N ASP A 78 -2.90 -7.05 14.66
CA ASP A 78 -3.78 -8.01 15.33
C ASP A 78 -5.19 -7.45 15.59
N LEU A 79 -6.19 -8.34 15.56
CA LEU A 79 -7.56 -8.07 15.99
C LEU A 79 -7.64 -8.11 17.53
N THR A 80 -7.17 -7.03 18.15
CA THR A 80 -7.15 -6.90 19.62
C THR A 80 -8.54 -6.70 20.19
N PRO A 81 -8.78 -7.02 21.50
CA PRO A 81 -10.08 -6.76 22.16
C PRO A 81 -10.53 -5.30 22.06
N ARG A 82 -9.59 -4.34 22.08
CA ARG A 82 -9.91 -2.90 21.93
C ARG A 82 -10.47 -2.60 20.55
N LEU A 83 -9.85 -3.13 19.48
CA LEU A 83 -10.32 -2.93 18.11
C LEU A 83 -11.65 -3.64 17.86
N LEU A 84 -11.83 -4.83 18.43
CA LEU A 84 -13.11 -5.54 18.37
C LEU A 84 -14.21 -4.78 19.11
N GLY A 85 -13.91 -4.23 20.29
CA GLY A 85 -14.86 -3.38 21.03
C GLY A 85 -15.25 -2.12 20.25
N LEU A 86 -14.29 -1.46 19.60
CA LEU A 86 -14.57 -0.33 18.71
C LEU A 86 -15.45 -0.73 17.52
N ALA A 87 -15.13 -1.84 16.86
CA ALA A 87 -15.94 -2.36 15.75
C ALA A 87 -17.37 -2.65 16.20
N LEU A 88 -17.54 -3.34 17.33
CA LEU A 88 -18.85 -3.63 17.91
C LEU A 88 -19.64 -2.35 18.24
N PHE A 89 -18.98 -1.34 18.86
CA PHE A 89 -19.58 -0.05 19.12
C PHE A 89 -20.05 0.63 17.82
N CYS A 90 -19.22 0.67 16.79
CA CYS A 90 -19.59 1.24 15.48
C CYS A 90 -20.82 0.54 14.88
N THR A 91 -20.93 -0.79 14.98
CA THR A 91 -22.10 -1.53 14.47
C THR A 91 -23.38 -1.27 15.27
N ALA A 92 -23.27 -0.78 16.51
CA ALA A 92 -24.40 -0.46 17.36
C ALA A 92 -24.96 0.96 17.15
N ILE A 93 -24.28 1.83 16.40
CA ILE A 93 -24.76 3.19 16.13
C ILE A 93 -25.87 3.13 15.06
N PRO A 94 -27.09 3.57 15.38
CA PRO A 94 -28.23 3.46 14.48
C PRO A 94 -28.05 4.26 13.17
N GLY A 95 -28.61 3.76 12.07
CA GLY A 95 -28.64 4.47 10.78
C GLY A 95 -27.33 4.48 10.02
N ARG A 96 -26.26 3.81 10.52
CA ARG A 96 -24.94 3.81 9.91
C ARG A 96 -24.54 2.41 9.48
N LYS A 97 -23.75 2.33 8.41
CA LYS A 97 -23.13 1.09 7.97
C LYS A 97 -21.68 1.06 8.43
N THR A 98 -21.24 -0.06 8.98
CA THR A 98 -19.85 -0.26 9.41
C THR A 98 -19.13 -1.17 8.45
N VAL A 99 -18.01 -0.66 7.90
CA VAL A 99 -17.12 -1.37 7.00
C VAL A 99 -15.76 -1.53 7.67
N LEU A 100 -15.06 -2.61 7.41
CA LEU A 100 -13.69 -2.85 7.86
C LEU A 100 -12.80 -3.16 6.66
N THR A 101 -11.73 -2.40 6.45
CA THR A 101 -10.58 -2.86 5.65
C THR A 101 -9.53 -3.46 6.58
N PHE A 102 -9.13 -4.70 6.29
CA PHE A 102 -8.12 -5.40 7.07
C PHE A 102 -6.83 -5.54 6.27
N HIS A 103 -5.74 -4.95 6.79
CA HIS A 103 -4.47 -4.78 6.09
C HIS A 103 -3.37 -5.77 6.50
N SER A 104 -3.61 -6.61 7.52
CA SER A 104 -2.58 -7.50 8.08
C SER A 104 -2.39 -8.77 7.26
N GLY A 105 -1.49 -8.74 6.27
CA GLY A 105 -1.18 -9.89 5.42
C GLY A 105 -0.64 -11.11 6.19
N GLY A 106 0.11 -10.90 7.27
CA GLY A 106 0.63 -11.99 8.10
C GLY A 106 -0.38 -12.59 9.10
N TYR A 107 -1.54 -11.95 9.29
CA TYR A 107 -2.52 -12.42 10.27
C TYR A 107 -3.13 -13.81 9.96
N PRO A 108 -3.42 -14.20 8.69
CA PRO A 108 -3.92 -15.54 8.39
C PRO A 108 -3.01 -16.67 8.88
N SER A 109 -1.69 -16.45 8.85
CA SER A 109 -0.67 -17.41 9.31
C SER A 109 -0.41 -17.37 10.83
N SER A 110 -0.95 -16.37 11.54
CA SER A 110 -0.83 -16.27 13.00
C SER A 110 -1.64 -17.35 13.73
N PRO A 111 -1.33 -17.69 14.99
CA PRO A 111 -2.14 -18.63 15.78
C PRO A 111 -3.62 -18.21 15.84
N ALA A 112 -3.90 -16.91 15.93
CA ALA A 112 -5.25 -16.37 15.97
C ALA A 112 -5.99 -16.49 14.63
N GLY A 113 -5.27 -16.40 13.49
CA GLY A 113 -5.82 -16.62 12.16
C GLY A 113 -6.05 -18.10 11.86
N GLN A 114 -5.15 -18.97 12.30
CA GLN A 114 -5.29 -20.41 12.12
C GLN A 114 -6.46 -21.01 12.92
N THR A 115 -6.76 -20.45 14.10
CA THR A 115 -7.88 -20.83 14.95
C THR A 115 -9.17 -20.05 14.66
N ALA A 116 -9.25 -19.41 13.50
CA ALA A 116 -10.44 -18.63 13.10
C ALA A 116 -11.69 -19.52 13.01
N ALA A 117 -12.73 -19.14 13.75
CA ALA A 117 -14.02 -19.84 13.74
C ALA A 117 -15.17 -18.88 14.08
N PRO A 118 -16.41 -19.16 13.61
CA PRO A 118 -17.58 -18.33 13.86
C PRO A 118 -17.92 -18.20 15.36
N GLY A 119 -17.66 -19.22 16.17
CA GLY A 119 -17.94 -19.25 17.62
C GLY A 119 -16.99 -18.41 18.48
N THR A 120 -15.94 -17.84 17.91
CA THR A 120 -15.00 -16.97 18.63
C THR A 120 -15.56 -15.56 18.82
N LEU A 121 -15.00 -14.80 19.80
CA LEU A 121 -15.33 -13.38 19.97
C LEU A 121 -15.08 -12.58 18.68
N ARG A 122 -14.00 -12.90 17.96
CA ARG A 122 -13.70 -12.30 16.65
C ARG A 122 -14.79 -12.58 15.64
N GLY A 123 -15.17 -13.84 15.46
CA GLY A 123 -16.26 -14.23 14.56
C GLY A 123 -17.59 -13.58 14.94
N PHE A 124 -17.91 -13.50 16.23
CA PHE A 124 -19.10 -12.81 16.72
C PHE A 124 -19.15 -11.32 16.31
N VAL A 125 -18.05 -10.59 16.46
CA VAL A 125 -17.97 -9.17 16.11
C VAL A 125 -17.96 -8.98 14.60
N LEU A 126 -17.11 -9.72 13.88
CA LEU A 126 -16.88 -9.53 12.45
C LEU A 126 -18.15 -9.82 11.61
N ARG A 127 -18.97 -10.78 12.02
CA ARG A 127 -20.27 -11.06 11.36
C ARG A 127 -21.32 -9.95 11.52
N ARG A 128 -21.09 -8.98 12.42
CA ARG A 128 -21.97 -7.81 12.60
C ARG A 128 -21.64 -6.66 11.68
N LEU A 129 -20.45 -6.67 11.07
CA LEU A 129 -20.08 -5.68 10.08
C LEU A 129 -20.99 -5.75 8.85
N ASN A 130 -21.32 -4.60 8.29
CA ASN A 130 -22.11 -4.53 7.06
C ASN A 130 -21.28 -4.90 5.84
N GLY A 131 -19.96 -4.66 5.90
CA GLY A 131 -19.03 -5.02 4.85
C GLY A 131 -17.61 -5.20 5.35
N VAL A 132 -16.84 -6.01 4.65
CA VAL A 132 -15.44 -6.25 4.90
C VAL A 132 -14.69 -6.14 3.58
N ILE A 133 -13.62 -5.36 3.58
CA ILE A 133 -12.66 -5.25 2.48
C ILE A 133 -11.40 -6.02 2.89
N ALA A 134 -11.13 -7.09 2.17
CA ALA A 134 -9.92 -7.89 2.28
C ALA A 134 -8.90 -7.38 1.26
N VAL A 135 -7.67 -7.13 1.70
CA VAL A 135 -6.63 -6.62 0.79
C VAL A 135 -5.98 -7.72 -0.07
N ASN A 136 -6.30 -8.98 0.19
CA ASN A 136 -5.91 -10.14 -0.63
C ASN A 136 -6.87 -11.31 -0.42
N ALA A 137 -6.69 -12.38 -1.22
CA ALA A 137 -7.54 -13.57 -1.18
C ALA A 137 -7.43 -14.36 0.14
N GLU A 138 -6.26 -14.39 0.77
CA GLU A 138 -6.04 -15.10 2.04
C GLU A 138 -6.84 -14.45 3.17
N ILE A 139 -6.85 -13.12 3.22
CA ILE A 139 -7.66 -12.36 4.17
C ILE A 139 -9.15 -12.56 3.88
N ALA A 140 -9.57 -12.61 2.61
CA ALA A 140 -10.96 -12.90 2.26
C ALA A 140 -11.39 -14.29 2.76
N ALA A 141 -10.55 -15.31 2.55
CA ALA A 141 -10.78 -16.66 3.06
C ALA A 141 -10.82 -16.70 4.60
N LEU A 142 -9.97 -15.95 5.27
CA LEU A 142 -9.94 -15.81 6.73
C LEU A 142 -11.29 -15.28 7.26
N PHE A 143 -11.86 -14.24 6.64
CA PHE A 143 -13.16 -13.71 7.05
C PHE A 143 -14.28 -14.71 6.83
N GLY A 144 -14.21 -15.53 5.77
CA GLY A 144 -15.10 -16.66 5.58
C GLY A 144 -15.03 -17.67 6.75
N LYS A 145 -13.80 -17.99 7.24
CA LYS A 145 -13.62 -18.86 8.43
C LYS A 145 -14.23 -18.26 9.70
N PHE A 146 -14.20 -16.94 9.87
CA PHE A 146 -14.91 -16.26 10.96
C PHE A 146 -16.43 -16.23 10.79
N GLY A 147 -16.95 -16.73 9.67
CA GLY A 147 -18.39 -16.82 9.37
C GLY A 147 -18.99 -15.54 8.82
N VAL A 148 -18.18 -14.62 8.28
CA VAL A 148 -18.68 -13.45 7.55
C VAL A 148 -19.29 -13.94 6.23
N PRO A 149 -20.53 -13.55 5.90
CA PRO A 149 -21.16 -13.93 4.64
C PRO A 149 -20.37 -13.44 3.41
N ALA A 150 -20.25 -14.29 2.39
CA ALA A 150 -19.44 -14.01 1.21
C ALA A 150 -19.87 -12.72 0.48
N GLU A 151 -21.17 -12.44 0.45
CA GLU A 151 -21.73 -11.21 -0.15
C GLU A 151 -21.32 -9.93 0.57
N ARG A 152 -20.83 -10.02 1.81
CA ARG A 152 -20.29 -8.89 2.57
C ARG A 152 -18.78 -8.75 2.46
N ILE A 153 -18.09 -9.69 1.81
CA ILE A 153 -16.63 -9.64 1.61
C ILE A 153 -16.33 -9.13 0.21
N ARG A 154 -15.45 -8.16 0.11
CA ARG A 154 -14.87 -7.68 -1.15
C ARG A 154 -13.36 -7.77 -1.07
N THR A 155 -12.73 -8.29 -2.12
CA THR A 155 -11.28 -8.21 -2.26
C THR A 155 -10.96 -6.95 -3.05
N ILE A 156 -10.36 -5.96 -2.39
CA ILE A 156 -9.94 -4.69 -2.98
C ILE A 156 -8.52 -4.40 -2.51
N LEU A 157 -7.61 -4.22 -3.45
CA LEU A 157 -6.21 -3.95 -3.13
C LEU A 157 -6.03 -2.57 -2.48
N PRO A 158 -5.16 -2.43 -1.46
CA PRO A 158 -5.08 -1.23 -0.64
C PRO A 158 -4.16 -0.15 -1.21
N PHE A 159 -3.97 -0.11 -2.52
CA PHE A 159 -3.11 0.88 -3.16
C PHE A 159 -3.87 1.66 -4.22
N THR A 160 -3.39 2.86 -4.45
CA THR A 160 -3.72 3.70 -5.61
C THR A 160 -2.42 4.19 -6.20
N VAL A 161 -2.37 4.25 -7.51
CA VAL A 161 -1.24 4.88 -8.19
C VAL A 161 -1.77 6.19 -8.78
N PRO A 162 -1.48 7.33 -8.14
CA PRO A 162 -1.82 8.61 -8.74
C PRO A 162 -1.11 8.74 -10.09
N GLN A 163 -1.79 9.36 -11.06
CA GLN A 163 -1.14 9.67 -12.34
C GLN A 163 0.07 10.57 -12.06
N PRO A 164 1.28 10.18 -12.46
CA PRO A 164 2.45 11.02 -12.25
C PRO A 164 2.29 12.33 -13.01
N ASP A 165 2.53 13.41 -12.34
CA ASP A 165 2.60 14.71 -13.01
C ASP A 165 3.87 14.76 -13.89
N LYS A 166 3.69 14.61 -15.20
CA LYS A 166 4.79 14.63 -16.17
C LYS A 166 5.45 16.01 -16.27
N THR A 167 4.81 17.05 -15.76
CA THR A 167 5.35 18.41 -15.74
C THR A 167 6.16 18.70 -14.47
N LEU A 168 6.06 17.83 -13.46
CA LEU A 168 6.82 17.97 -12.22
C LEU A 168 8.32 17.98 -12.51
N ALA A 169 8.99 19.06 -12.20
CA ALA A 169 10.44 19.16 -12.32
C ALA A 169 11.11 18.17 -11.36
N LEU A 170 11.98 17.33 -11.88
CA LEU A 170 12.84 16.47 -11.05
C LEU A 170 13.92 17.30 -10.35
N PRO A 171 14.27 16.98 -9.11
CA PRO A 171 15.42 17.61 -8.44
C PRO A 171 16.69 17.49 -9.30
N GLU A 172 17.50 18.53 -9.32
CA GLU A 172 18.67 18.63 -10.22
C GLU A 172 19.63 17.43 -10.09
N ARG A 173 19.87 16.97 -8.86
CA ARG A 173 20.72 15.79 -8.62
C ARG A 173 20.17 14.53 -9.30
N LEU A 174 18.86 14.34 -9.32
CA LEU A 174 18.20 13.20 -9.95
C LEU A 174 18.17 13.35 -11.47
N SER A 175 17.76 14.51 -11.98
CA SER A 175 17.69 14.77 -13.43
C SER A 175 19.07 14.70 -14.10
N SER A 176 20.09 15.22 -13.44
CA SER A 176 21.48 15.13 -13.92
C SER A 176 21.98 13.68 -13.97
N PHE A 177 21.62 12.86 -12.99
CA PHE A 177 21.99 11.43 -13.00
C PHE A 177 21.27 10.70 -14.13
N LEU A 178 19.96 10.88 -14.29
CA LEU A 178 19.16 10.29 -15.36
C LEU A 178 19.63 10.71 -16.76
N ALA A 179 20.16 11.92 -16.93
CA ALA A 179 20.69 12.39 -18.20
C ALA A 179 22.05 11.77 -18.57
N LYS A 180 22.84 11.39 -17.55
CA LYS A 180 24.20 10.85 -17.74
C LYS A 180 24.24 9.34 -17.89
N HIS A 181 23.25 8.64 -17.40
CA HIS A 181 23.27 7.17 -17.31
C HIS A 181 22.07 6.55 -18.05
N ARG A 182 22.36 5.53 -18.85
CA ARG A 182 21.36 4.66 -19.52
C ARG A 182 21.97 3.27 -19.76
N PRO A 183 21.27 2.18 -19.45
CA PRO A 183 19.96 2.13 -18.75
C PRO A 183 20.05 2.54 -17.27
N VAL A 184 18.94 2.95 -16.69
CA VAL A 184 18.83 3.27 -15.27
C VAL A 184 18.03 2.23 -14.52
N LEU A 185 18.66 1.61 -13.53
CA LEU A 185 18.02 0.75 -12.55
C LEU A 185 17.59 1.59 -11.35
N LEU A 186 16.41 1.33 -10.80
CA LEU A 186 15.88 2.05 -9.65
C LEU A 186 15.50 1.06 -8.53
N THR A 187 15.85 1.38 -7.31
CA THR A 187 15.32 0.71 -6.11
C THR A 187 14.63 1.73 -5.22
N VAL A 188 13.45 1.37 -4.72
CA VAL A 188 12.66 2.19 -3.79
C VAL A 188 12.33 1.35 -2.56
N GLY A 189 12.79 1.76 -1.38
CA GLY A 189 12.52 1.02 -0.15
C GLY A 189 13.33 1.50 1.05
N LEU A 190 13.25 0.77 2.15
CA LEU A 190 14.05 1.06 3.33
C LEU A 190 15.50 0.62 3.13
N LEU A 191 16.45 1.35 3.72
CA LEU A 191 17.86 0.96 3.73
C LEU A 191 18.13 0.02 4.92
N GLU A 192 17.49 -1.18 4.87
CA GLU A 192 17.55 -2.19 5.92
C GLU A 192 18.04 -3.54 5.35
N PRO A 193 18.56 -4.46 6.20
CA PRO A 193 19.17 -5.70 5.73
C PRO A 193 18.28 -6.56 4.81
N GLU A 194 16.97 -6.57 5.07
CA GLU A 194 16.01 -7.35 4.28
C GLU A 194 15.85 -6.88 2.84
N TYR A 195 16.34 -5.68 2.49
CA TYR A 195 16.26 -5.16 1.11
C TYR A 195 17.41 -5.63 0.22
N ASP A 196 18.44 -6.24 0.80
CA ASP A 196 19.61 -6.79 0.12
C ASP A 196 20.26 -5.83 -0.89
N LEU A 197 20.38 -4.57 -0.49
CA LEU A 197 20.91 -3.49 -1.34
C LEU A 197 22.41 -3.64 -1.63
N ALA A 198 23.15 -4.27 -0.71
CA ALA A 198 24.56 -4.56 -0.87
C ALA A 198 24.82 -5.48 -2.08
N MET A 199 23.91 -6.45 -2.32
CA MET A 199 23.95 -7.33 -3.49
C MET A 199 23.73 -6.56 -4.78
N GLN A 200 22.78 -5.60 -4.82
CA GLN A 200 22.56 -4.75 -5.99
C GLN A 200 23.76 -3.89 -6.32
N ILE A 201 24.40 -3.29 -5.30
CA ILE A 201 25.63 -2.49 -5.48
C ILE A 201 26.74 -3.36 -6.07
N GLY A 202 26.93 -4.58 -5.52
CA GLY A 202 27.95 -5.51 -6.04
C GLY A 202 27.67 -6.00 -7.48
N ALA A 203 26.40 -6.23 -7.81
CA ALA A 203 25.98 -6.67 -9.15
C ALA A 203 26.28 -5.63 -10.23
N MET A 204 26.39 -4.34 -9.89
CA MET A 204 26.72 -3.29 -10.86
C MET A 204 28.06 -3.54 -11.57
N ALA A 205 29.04 -4.17 -10.92
CA ALA A 205 30.31 -4.51 -11.57
C ALA A 205 30.08 -5.29 -12.87
N ARG A 206 29.31 -6.40 -12.80
CA ARG A 206 29.02 -7.24 -13.97
C ARG A 206 28.02 -6.57 -14.94
N ILE A 207 27.06 -5.81 -14.43
CA ILE A 207 26.11 -5.09 -15.29
C ILE A 207 26.85 -4.06 -16.16
N LEU A 208 27.84 -3.37 -15.62
CA LEU A 208 28.64 -2.38 -16.34
C LEU A 208 29.56 -2.96 -17.39
N GLU A 209 29.95 -4.24 -17.31
CA GLU A 209 30.70 -4.94 -18.37
C GLU A 209 29.90 -4.96 -19.67
N GLU A 210 28.58 -5.19 -19.59
CA GLU A 210 27.69 -5.26 -20.75
C GLU A 210 27.05 -3.92 -21.10
N PHE A 211 26.71 -3.14 -20.05
CA PHE A 211 26.05 -1.82 -20.19
C PHE A 211 26.91 -0.73 -19.53
N PRO A 212 27.99 -0.25 -20.17
CA PRO A 212 28.97 0.66 -19.54
C PRO A 212 28.39 1.99 -19.08
N GLN A 213 27.22 2.39 -19.60
CA GLN A 213 26.55 3.63 -19.20
C GLN A 213 25.42 3.41 -18.18
N ALA A 214 25.23 2.17 -17.71
CA ALA A 214 24.21 1.89 -16.73
C ALA A 214 24.41 2.67 -15.43
N GLY A 215 23.30 3.02 -14.77
CA GLY A 215 23.28 3.64 -13.47
C GLY A 215 22.29 2.97 -12.52
N LEU A 216 22.58 3.00 -11.22
CA LEU A 216 21.69 2.53 -10.16
C LEU A 216 21.29 3.70 -9.26
N ILE A 217 19.99 3.90 -9.09
CA ILE A 217 19.43 4.87 -8.14
C ILE A 217 18.83 4.08 -6.97
N ILE A 218 19.20 4.42 -5.75
CA ILE A 218 18.65 3.85 -4.52
C ILE A 218 17.93 4.96 -3.77
N VAL A 219 16.61 4.82 -3.59
CA VAL A 219 15.72 5.78 -2.92
C VAL A 219 15.23 5.19 -1.61
N GLY A 220 15.38 5.94 -0.53
CA GLY A 220 14.90 5.61 0.80
C GLY A 220 15.86 5.99 1.89
N ALA A 221 15.47 5.72 3.13
CA ALA A 221 16.27 5.93 4.33
C ALA A 221 16.25 4.66 5.21
N GLY A 222 17.23 4.49 6.07
CA GLY A 222 17.29 3.36 6.98
C GLY A 222 18.65 3.22 7.70
N SER A 223 18.76 2.17 8.50
CA SER A 223 19.92 1.95 9.37
C SER A 223 21.21 1.67 8.62
N LEU A 224 21.11 1.18 7.37
CA LEU A 224 22.29 0.84 6.55
C LEU A 224 22.83 1.98 5.71
N GLU A 225 22.29 3.20 5.79
CA GLU A 225 22.67 4.31 4.90
C GLU A 225 24.20 4.55 4.89
N GLU A 226 24.82 4.63 6.07
CA GLU A 226 26.25 4.88 6.19
C GLU A 226 27.12 3.73 5.64
N SER A 227 26.71 2.48 5.90
CA SER A 227 27.42 1.30 5.39
C SER A 227 27.34 1.20 3.87
N LEU A 228 26.18 1.50 3.28
CA LEU A 228 25.98 1.52 1.83
C LEU A 228 26.79 2.65 1.17
N ARG A 229 26.85 3.85 1.77
CA ARG A 229 27.72 4.94 1.29
C ARG A 229 29.19 4.53 1.25
N ARG A 230 29.68 3.86 2.30
CA ARG A 230 31.08 3.36 2.34
C ARG A 230 31.30 2.28 1.29
N GLN A 231 30.37 1.34 1.13
CA GLN A 231 30.45 0.32 0.09
C GLN A 231 30.51 0.94 -1.30
N ILE A 232 29.62 1.88 -1.63
CA ILE A 232 29.61 2.59 -2.92
C ILE A 232 30.96 3.29 -3.14
N ALA A 233 31.44 4.06 -2.16
CA ALA A 233 32.71 4.81 -2.26
C ALA A 233 33.94 3.91 -2.46
N SER A 234 33.86 2.64 -2.05
CA SER A 234 34.95 1.66 -2.25
C SER A 234 34.96 1.01 -3.64
N THR A 235 33.92 1.22 -4.46
CA THR A 235 33.84 0.65 -5.81
C THR A 235 34.49 1.55 -6.86
N PRO A 236 35.07 1.01 -7.94
CA PRO A 236 35.61 1.79 -9.06
C PRO A 236 34.51 2.46 -9.90
N TYR A 237 33.24 2.16 -9.62
CA TYR A 237 32.05 2.67 -10.31
C TYR A 237 31.11 3.46 -9.39
N ALA A 238 31.66 4.09 -8.34
CA ALA A 238 30.87 4.87 -7.37
C ALA A 238 30.00 5.94 -8.05
N GLU A 239 30.48 6.57 -9.11
CA GLU A 239 29.74 7.57 -9.89
C GLU A 239 28.49 7.02 -10.62
N ARG A 240 28.41 5.69 -10.81
CA ARG A 240 27.29 4.98 -11.43
C ARG A 240 26.19 4.65 -10.43
N ILE A 241 26.35 5.00 -9.16
CA ILE A 241 25.39 4.68 -8.11
C ILE A 241 24.99 5.95 -7.37
N LEU A 242 23.71 6.28 -7.40
CA LEU A 242 23.13 7.40 -6.71
C LEU A 242 22.33 6.90 -5.49
N LEU A 243 22.94 6.96 -4.29
CA LEU A 243 22.19 6.85 -3.05
C LEU A 243 21.51 8.20 -2.79
N TYR A 244 20.21 8.29 -3.14
CA TYR A 244 19.50 9.56 -3.16
C TYR A 244 19.06 9.99 -1.76
N GLY A 245 18.65 9.08 -0.92
CA GLY A 245 17.95 9.34 0.34
C GLY A 245 16.44 9.28 0.20
N ASP A 246 15.71 9.86 1.16
CA ASP A 246 14.25 9.94 1.11
C ASP A 246 13.77 10.89 0.01
N MET A 247 12.62 10.57 -0.58
CA MET A 247 12.09 11.26 -1.76
C MET A 247 10.58 11.42 -1.65
N PRO A 248 10.00 12.60 -1.98
CA PRO A 248 8.56 12.76 -2.04
C PRO A 248 7.94 11.78 -3.04
N HIS A 249 6.79 11.20 -2.69
CA HIS A 249 6.12 10.16 -3.49
C HIS A 249 5.88 10.56 -4.94
N ALA A 250 5.47 11.81 -5.19
CA ALA A 250 5.28 12.32 -6.56
C ALA A 250 6.58 12.30 -7.39
N VAL A 251 7.74 12.59 -6.76
CA VAL A 251 9.06 12.52 -7.40
C VAL A 251 9.45 11.06 -7.63
N THR A 252 9.14 10.17 -6.68
CA THR A 252 9.36 8.72 -6.83
C THR A 252 8.60 8.14 -8.02
N LEU A 253 7.32 8.52 -8.20
CA LEU A 253 6.54 8.11 -9.35
C LEU A 253 7.12 8.62 -10.68
N ARG A 254 7.65 9.85 -10.69
CA ARG A 254 8.39 10.38 -11.86
C ARG A 254 9.67 9.60 -12.11
N ALA A 255 10.43 9.26 -11.06
CA ALA A 255 11.65 8.44 -11.21
C ALA A 255 11.33 7.04 -11.77
N LEU A 256 10.22 6.42 -11.35
CA LEU A 256 9.71 5.16 -11.90
C LEU A 256 9.36 5.27 -13.39
N LEU A 257 8.83 6.40 -13.84
CA LEU A 257 8.60 6.65 -15.27
C LEU A 257 9.88 6.84 -16.07
N GLU A 258 10.94 7.35 -15.46
CA GLU A 258 12.19 7.66 -16.15
C GLU A 258 13.22 6.54 -16.11
N CYS A 259 13.11 5.60 -15.15
CA CYS A 259 14.02 4.45 -15.06
C CYS A 259 13.64 3.35 -16.05
N ASP A 260 14.59 2.48 -16.38
CA ASP A 260 14.38 1.38 -17.31
C ASP A 260 13.91 0.10 -16.61
N ILE A 261 14.32 -0.14 -15.36
CA ILE A 261 13.94 -1.31 -14.57
C ILE A 261 13.83 -0.92 -13.09
N LEU A 262 12.75 -1.36 -12.41
CA LEU A 262 12.69 -1.37 -10.94
C LEU A 262 13.29 -2.68 -10.40
N LEU A 263 14.17 -2.57 -9.41
CA LEU A 263 14.70 -3.70 -8.64
C LEU A 263 14.02 -3.80 -7.28
N ARG A 264 13.63 -5.01 -6.88
CA ARG A 264 13.08 -5.31 -5.55
C ARG A 264 13.63 -6.63 -5.03
N THR A 265 14.85 -6.59 -4.48
CA THR A 265 15.63 -7.78 -4.06
C THR A 265 15.40 -8.17 -2.60
N THR A 266 14.24 -7.86 -2.04
CA THR A 266 13.93 -8.13 -0.63
C THR A 266 13.95 -9.62 -0.30
N LEU A 267 14.56 -9.98 0.81
CA LEU A 267 14.63 -11.35 1.32
C LEU A 267 13.26 -11.84 1.80
N TYR A 268 12.49 -10.95 2.39
CA TYR A 268 11.07 -11.14 2.73
C TYR A 268 10.33 -9.81 2.57
N ASP A 269 9.09 -9.89 2.15
CA ASP A 269 8.27 -8.71 1.84
C ASP A 269 6.80 -9.14 1.76
N GLY A 270 5.90 -8.20 2.00
CA GLY A 270 4.50 -8.38 1.66
C GLY A 270 4.21 -7.97 0.22
N ASP A 271 3.03 -7.43 -0.01
CA ASP A 271 2.65 -6.83 -1.28
C ASP A 271 3.28 -5.44 -1.41
N SER A 272 4.36 -5.34 -2.14
CA SER A 272 5.15 -4.11 -2.28
C SER A 272 4.44 -3.05 -3.14
N VAL A 273 4.18 -1.89 -2.55
CA VAL A 273 3.57 -0.75 -3.25
C VAL A 273 4.43 -0.29 -4.44
N SER A 274 5.76 -0.17 -4.28
CA SER A 274 6.64 0.27 -5.37
C SER A 274 6.66 -0.69 -6.56
N VAL A 275 6.52 -2.00 -6.32
CA VAL A 275 6.38 -3.02 -7.39
C VAL A 275 5.09 -2.79 -8.17
N ARG A 276 3.97 -2.57 -7.47
CA ARG A 276 2.68 -2.32 -8.11
C ARG A 276 2.65 -1.00 -8.85
N GLU A 277 3.28 0.04 -8.30
CA GLU A 277 3.43 1.34 -8.96
C GLU A 277 4.23 1.21 -10.26
N ALA A 278 5.36 0.51 -10.22
CA ALA A 278 6.18 0.28 -11.40
C ALA A 278 5.44 -0.48 -12.49
N LEU A 279 4.78 -1.60 -12.13
CA LEU A 279 3.96 -2.38 -13.07
C LEU A 279 2.82 -1.54 -13.66
N TYR A 280 2.14 -0.76 -12.83
CA TYR A 280 1.08 0.14 -13.28
C TYR A 280 1.60 1.18 -14.28
N LEU A 281 2.78 1.76 -14.00
CA LEU A 281 3.44 2.74 -14.88
C LEU A 281 4.10 2.09 -16.11
N GLY A 282 4.02 0.77 -16.22
CA GLY A 282 4.62 0.00 -17.32
C GLY A 282 6.14 -0.16 -17.20
N THR A 283 6.72 0.15 -16.06
CA THR A 283 8.15 -0.04 -15.81
C THR A 283 8.41 -1.52 -15.50
N PRO A 284 9.31 -2.19 -16.23
CA PRO A 284 9.70 -3.56 -15.95
C PRO A 284 10.21 -3.73 -14.52
N VAL A 285 9.86 -4.84 -13.87
CA VAL A 285 10.25 -5.13 -12.49
C VAL A 285 11.01 -6.44 -12.41
N ILE A 286 12.18 -6.43 -11.77
CA ILE A 286 12.88 -7.62 -11.31
C ILE A 286 12.76 -7.69 -9.79
N ALA A 287 12.25 -8.79 -9.26
CA ALA A 287 12.15 -8.98 -7.82
C ALA A 287 12.50 -10.41 -7.40
N THR A 288 12.97 -10.55 -6.17
CA THR A 288 13.12 -11.87 -5.54
C THR A 288 11.76 -12.54 -5.40
N ASP A 289 11.72 -13.84 -5.70
CA ASP A 289 10.53 -14.66 -5.47
C ASP A 289 10.34 -14.87 -3.96
N ASN A 290 9.24 -14.34 -3.44
CA ASN A 290 8.83 -14.52 -2.06
C ASN A 290 7.42 -15.15 -1.96
N GLY A 291 6.92 -15.72 -3.06
CA GLY A 291 5.59 -16.33 -3.16
C GLY A 291 4.43 -15.34 -3.18
N MET A 292 4.67 -14.02 -3.11
CA MET A 292 3.61 -12.98 -3.01
C MET A 292 3.70 -11.91 -4.10
N ARG A 293 4.57 -12.08 -5.08
CA ARG A 293 4.73 -11.09 -6.17
C ARG A 293 3.54 -11.10 -7.12
N PRO A 294 3.08 -9.92 -7.56
CA PRO A 294 2.01 -9.85 -8.56
C PRO A 294 2.47 -10.37 -9.93
N PRO A 295 1.54 -10.79 -10.80
CA PRO A 295 1.86 -11.13 -12.19
C PRO A 295 2.57 -9.97 -12.91
N GLY A 296 3.48 -10.30 -13.85
CA GLY A 296 4.24 -9.31 -14.62
C GLY A 296 5.62 -8.97 -14.02
N VAL A 297 5.98 -9.53 -12.88
CA VAL A 297 7.30 -9.39 -12.27
C VAL A 297 8.25 -10.48 -12.81
N HIS A 298 9.47 -10.10 -13.17
CA HIS A 298 10.55 -11.04 -13.43
C HIS A 298 11.12 -11.54 -12.11
N LEU A 299 10.89 -12.82 -11.80
CA LEU A 299 11.29 -13.42 -10.55
C LEU A 299 12.73 -13.95 -10.61
N ILE A 300 13.49 -13.68 -9.54
CA ILE A 300 14.84 -14.21 -9.32
C ILE A 300 14.91 -14.86 -7.93
N PRO A 301 15.85 -15.81 -7.69
CA PRO A 301 16.13 -16.29 -6.34
C PRO A 301 16.65 -15.15 -5.43
N ALA A 302 16.41 -15.29 -4.12
CA ALA A 302 16.96 -14.37 -3.14
C ALA A 302 18.48 -14.45 -3.09
N SER A 303 19.15 -13.31 -2.89
CA SER A 303 20.61 -13.18 -2.75
C SER A 303 21.42 -13.86 -3.89
N ASP A 304 20.91 -13.81 -5.11
CA ASP A 304 21.57 -14.36 -6.29
C ASP A 304 21.96 -13.24 -7.27
N PRO A 305 23.19 -12.68 -7.14
CA PRO A 305 23.66 -11.60 -8.00
C PRO A 305 23.83 -12.03 -9.46
N ALA A 306 24.11 -13.31 -9.74
CA ALA A 306 24.26 -13.80 -11.09
C ALA A 306 22.90 -13.79 -11.81
N ARG A 307 21.86 -14.29 -11.17
CA ARG A 307 20.49 -14.24 -11.70
C ARG A 307 19.94 -12.81 -11.82
N LEU A 308 20.32 -11.92 -10.92
CA LEU A 308 19.99 -10.50 -11.08
C LEU A 308 20.59 -9.93 -12.37
N CYS A 309 21.90 -10.13 -12.58
CA CYS A 309 22.58 -9.66 -13.80
C CYS A 309 21.97 -10.26 -15.07
N ASP A 310 21.71 -11.58 -15.09
CA ASP A 310 21.11 -12.26 -16.24
C ASP A 310 19.69 -11.73 -16.54
N ALA A 311 18.88 -11.46 -15.51
CA ALA A 311 17.54 -10.89 -15.66
C ALA A 311 17.58 -9.44 -16.19
N VAL A 312 18.50 -8.61 -15.68
CA VAL A 312 18.73 -7.25 -16.17
C VAL A 312 19.12 -7.28 -17.64
N ALA A 313 20.12 -8.09 -18.01
CA ALA A 313 20.57 -8.21 -19.38
C ALA A 313 19.46 -8.71 -20.32
N SER A 314 18.71 -9.71 -19.90
CA SER A 314 17.59 -10.26 -20.68
C SER A 314 16.52 -9.20 -20.97
N LEU A 315 16.10 -8.44 -19.95
CA LEU A 315 15.09 -7.40 -20.11
C LEU A 315 15.57 -6.25 -21.01
N LEU A 316 16.81 -5.82 -20.84
CA LEU A 316 17.36 -4.71 -21.62
C LEU A 316 17.55 -5.09 -23.10
N ARG A 317 18.02 -6.32 -23.39
CA ARG A 317 18.15 -6.83 -24.78
C ARG A 317 16.79 -7.00 -25.45
N ALA A 318 15.75 -7.36 -24.69
CA ALA A 318 14.38 -7.45 -25.20
C ALA A 318 13.75 -6.07 -25.50
N GLY A 319 14.52 -4.99 -25.35
CA GLY A 319 14.07 -3.62 -25.58
C GLY A 319 13.31 -3.00 -24.41
N GLY A 320 13.29 -3.65 -23.23
CA GLY A 320 12.67 -3.10 -22.01
C GLY A 320 11.24 -2.60 -22.25
N ALA A 321 10.43 -3.36 -23.00
CA ALA A 321 9.13 -2.90 -23.48
C ALA A 321 8.24 -2.50 -22.29
N ARG A 322 8.04 -1.19 -22.13
CA ARG A 322 7.05 -0.67 -21.18
C ARG A 322 5.66 -1.07 -21.67
N THR A 323 4.89 -1.67 -20.80
CA THR A 323 3.47 -1.89 -21.07
C THR A 323 2.71 -0.58 -20.78
N ALA A 324 1.69 -0.28 -21.60
CA ALA A 324 0.85 0.89 -21.31
C ALA A 324 0.18 0.74 -19.92
N PRO A 325 0.07 1.83 -19.14
CA PRO A 325 -0.65 1.78 -17.87
C PRO A 325 -2.06 1.22 -18.05
N ALA A 326 -2.45 0.27 -17.24
CA ALA A 326 -3.81 -0.28 -17.24
C ALA A 326 -4.71 0.59 -16.36
N GLY A 327 -5.49 1.51 -16.97
CA GLY A 327 -6.46 2.31 -16.24
C GLY A 327 -5.94 3.66 -15.73
N ASP A 328 -6.65 4.25 -14.76
CA ASP A 328 -6.34 5.57 -14.18
C ASP A 328 -5.69 5.49 -12.77
N GLY A 329 -5.37 4.30 -12.31
CA GLY A 329 -4.75 4.05 -11.00
C GLY A 329 -5.67 4.27 -9.80
N GLN A 330 -6.94 4.56 -10.04
CA GLN A 330 -7.95 4.82 -9.01
C GLN A 330 -9.01 3.71 -8.90
N GLU A 331 -8.80 2.58 -9.59
CA GLU A 331 -9.76 1.49 -9.67
C GLU A 331 -10.12 0.97 -8.27
N ASN A 332 -9.12 0.85 -7.39
CA ASN A 332 -9.32 0.33 -6.04
C ASN A 332 -10.15 1.30 -5.18
N VAL A 333 -9.85 2.60 -5.17
CA VAL A 333 -10.64 3.57 -4.39
C VAL A 333 -12.03 3.77 -4.98
N ARG A 334 -12.16 3.64 -6.31
CA ARG A 334 -13.46 3.63 -7.00
C ARG A 334 -14.27 2.40 -6.58
N ALA A 335 -13.66 1.22 -6.50
CA ALA A 335 -14.32 0.00 -6.03
C ALA A 335 -14.77 0.13 -4.56
N VAL A 336 -13.99 0.80 -3.70
CA VAL A 336 -14.40 1.12 -2.32
C VAL A 336 -15.63 2.02 -2.32
N ALA A 337 -15.63 3.11 -3.11
CA ALA A 337 -16.76 4.03 -3.20
C ALA A 337 -18.02 3.35 -3.76
N GLN A 338 -17.86 2.47 -4.75
CA GLN A 338 -18.94 1.66 -5.30
C GLN A 338 -19.51 0.71 -4.24
N PHE A 339 -18.66 0.04 -3.48
CA PHE A 339 -19.10 -0.84 -2.40
C PHE A 339 -19.91 -0.09 -1.33
N TYR A 340 -19.53 1.14 -0.98
CA TYR A 340 -20.34 1.98 -0.11
C TYR A 340 -21.72 2.27 -0.70
N GLY A 341 -21.79 2.58 -1.99
CA GLY A 341 -23.04 2.80 -2.72
C GLY A 341 -23.97 1.57 -2.67
N GLU A 342 -23.40 0.37 -2.86
CA GLU A 342 -24.13 -0.91 -2.77
C GLU A 342 -24.72 -1.10 -1.36
N LEU A 343 -23.94 -0.86 -0.30
CA LEU A 343 -24.39 -0.99 1.08
C LEU A 343 -25.52 0.00 1.45
N LEU A 344 -25.48 1.21 0.92
CA LEU A 344 -26.49 2.24 1.13
C LEU A 344 -27.74 1.99 0.26
N GLY A 345 -27.57 1.56 -0.99
CA GLY A 345 -28.67 1.22 -1.90
C GLY A 345 -29.46 -0.02 -1.45
N ALA A 346 -28.81 -1.02 -0.88
CA ALA A 346 -29.45 -2.17 -0.28
C ALA A 346 -30.33 -1.81 0.93
N ALA A 347 -29.92 -0.78 1.71
CA ALA A 347 -30.69 -0.29 2.85
C ALA A 347 -32.02 0.35 2.41
N THR A 348 -32.00 1.20 1.37
CA THR A 348 -33.23 1.87 0.86
C THR A 348 -34.24 0.88 0.30
N ARG A 349 -33.81 -0.21 -0.32
CA ARG A 349 -34.71 -1.29 -0.78
C ARG A 349 -35.35 -2.06 0.38
N SER A 350 -34.60 -2.40 1.41
CA SER A 350 -35.10 -3.10 2.61
C SER A 350 -36.12 -2.27 3.41
N GLU A 351 -35.88 -0.95 3.53
CA GLU A 351 -36.81 -0.05 4.21
C GLU A 351 -38.12 0.16 3.43
N ARG A 352 -38.07 0.22 2.09
CA ARG A 352 -39.27 0.26 1.25
C ARG A 352 -40.11 -1.02 1.34
N SER A 353 -39.46 -2.18 1.36
CA SER A 353 -40.19 -3.46 1.52
C SER A 353 -40.87 -3.59 2.88
N ARG A 354 -40.26 -3.08 3.96
CA ARG A 354 -40.86 -3.06 5.31
C ARG A 354 -41.99 -2.06 5.50
N ARG A 355 -42.11 -1.03 4.66
CA ARG A 355 -43.22 -0.07 4.69
C ARG A 355 -44.38 -0.50 3.81
N GLN A 356 -44.21 -1.54 2.97
CA GLN A 356 -45.20 -2.08 2.07
C GLN A 356 -45.77 -3.42 2.59
N ALA A 357 -45.22 -4.01 3.65
CA ALA A 357 -45.71 -5.16 4.39
C ALA A 357 -46.32 -4.69 5.76
#